data_04293d0c03da672c78851eed095e9fc0
#
_entry.id   04293d0c03da672c78851eed095e9fc0
#
_cell.length_a   1.000
_cell.length_b   1.000
_cell.length_c   1.000
_cell.angle_alpha   90.00
_cell.angle_beta   90.00
_cell.angle_gamma   90.00
#
_symmetry.space_group_name_H-M   'P 1'
#
loop_
_entity.id
_entity.type
_entity.pdbx_description
1 polymer ?
#
loop_
_entity_poly.entity_id
_entity_poly.type
_entity_poly.pdbx_seq_one_letter_code
_entity_poly.pdbx_strand_id
1 'polypeptide(L)'
;DGTLKASFLWPYSGMMSGCVALYKATGNKKYKKILEKRILPGMEQYWDNSRLPACYQSYPTKYGQHGRYYDDNIWIALDYCDYYQLTHKPASLEKAVALYQYIYSGWSDEIGGGIFWCEQQKEAKHTCSNAPSTVLGVKLYRLTKDAKYLEKAKETYAWTKKHLCDPTDHLYWDNINLKGKVSKEKYAYNSGQMIQALSLIHI
;
A
#
# COMPACT_ATOMS: atom_id res chain seq x y z
N ASP A 1 11.74 -29.54 -9.09
CA ASP A 1 11.76 -28.49 -10.11
C ASP A 1 11.41 -27.16 -9.43
N GLY A 2 12.41 -26.39 -9.02
CA GLY A 2 12.26 -25.13 -8.29
C GLY A 2 11.86 -23.92 -9.16
N THR A 3 11.34 -24.13 -10.35
CA THR A 3 10.90 -23.05 -11.25
C THR A 3 9.58 -22.44 -10.78
N LEU A 4 9.57 -21.12 -10.52
CA LEU A 4 8.37 -20.37 -10.25
C LEU A 4 7.42 -20.46 -11.46
N LYS A 5 6.18 -20.87 -11.22
CA LYS A 5 5.13 -20.96 -12.24
C LYS A 5 4.48 -19.61 -12.57
N ALA A 6 4.70 -18.60 -11.73
CA ALA A 6 4.24 -17.22 -11.90
C ALA A 6 5.14 -16.27 -11.10
N SER A 7 5.04 -14.97 -11.36
CA SER A 7 5.68 -13.94 -10.53
C SER A 7 4.97 -13.82 -9.18
N PHE A 8 5.68 -13.38 -8.15
CA PHE A 8 5.05 -12.86 -6.94
C PHE A 8 4.33 -11.53 -7.22
N LEU A 9 3.37 -11.20 -6.37
CA LEU A 9 2.54 -9.99 -6.51
C LEU A 9 3.39 -8.72 -6.55
N TRP A 10 4.32 -8.55 -5.61
CA TRP A 10 5.08 -7.31 -5.49
C TRP A 10 5.87 -6.95 -6.77
N PRO A 11 6.75 -7.80 -7.34
CA PRO A 11 7.39 -7.47 -8.60
C PRO A 11 6.41 -7.32 -9.76
N TYR A 12 5.28 -8.05 -9.75
CA TYR A 12 4.23 -7.89 -10.76
C TYR A 12 3.56 -6.51 -10.68
N SER A 13 3.23 -6.04 -9.47
CA SER A 13 2.59 -4.74 -9.25
C SER A 13 3.45 -3.57 -9.72
N GLY A 14 4.78 -3.70 -9.69
CA GLY A 14 5.71 -2.72 -10.22
C GLY A 14 5.47 -2.36 -11.69
N MET A 15 4.92 -3.30 -12.50
CA MET A 15 4.51 -3.00 -13.87
C MET A 15 3.29 -2.07 -13.92
N MET A 16 2.37 -2.16 -12.95
CA MET A 16 1.24 -1.24 -12.81
C MET A 16 1.76 0.17 -12.50
N SER A 17 2.60 0.30 -11.48
CA SER A 17 3.20 1.57 -11.07
C SER A 17 3.96 2.23 -12.22
N GLY A 18 4.78 1.46 -12.95
CA GLY A 18 5.51 1.94 -14.12
C GLY A 18 4.59 2.44 -15.24
N CYS A 19 3.53 1.70 -15.57
CA CYS A 19 2.58 2.11 -16.61
C CYS A 19 1.75 3.33 -16.20
N VAL A 20 1.30 3.42 -14.95
CA VAL A 20 0.57 4.59 -14.42
C VAL A 20 1.47 5.82 -14.45
N ALA A 21 2.71 5.72 -13.98
CA ALA A 21 3.68 6.81 -13.97
C ALA A 21 4.00 7.30 -15.38
N LEU A 22 4.26 6.37 -16.32
CA LEU A 22 4.53 6.72 -17.73
C LEU A 22 3.31 7.34 -18.41
N TYR A 23 2.11 6.84 -18.13
CA TYR A 23 0.89 7.45 -18.67
C TYR A 23 0.70 8.87 -18.11
N LYS A 24 0.91 9.06 -16.81
CA LYS A 24 0.85 10.37 -16.15
C LYS A 24 1.85 11.37 -16.73
N ALA A 25 3.09 10.94 -16.92
CA ALA A 25 4.18 11.81 -17.39
C ALA A 25 4.07 12.17 -18.87
N THR A 26 3.55 11.27 -19.72
CA THR A 26 3.61 11.42 -21.18
C THR A 26 2.27 11.65 -21.86
N GLY A 27 1.15 11.34 -21.18
CA GLY A 27 -0.20 11.32 -21.79
C GLY A 27 -0.37 10.22 -22.86
N ASN A 28 0.65 9.38 -23.07
CA ASN A 28 0.65 8.41 -24.17
C ASN A 28 -0.29 7.24 -23.87
N LYS A 29 -1.37 7.14 -24.65
CA LYS A 29 -2.42 6.12 -24.52
C LYS A 29 -1.91 4.68 -24.68
N LYS A 30 -0.68 4.47 -25.20
CA LYS A 30 -0.04 3.15 -25.26
C LYS A 30 0.08 2.54 -23.86
N TYR A 31 0.52 3.31 -22.87
CA TYR A 31 0.69 2.83 -21.50
C TYR A 31 -0.65 2.50 -20.84
N LYS A 32 -1.66 3.33 -21.06
CA LYS A 32 -3.04 3.02 -20.66
C LYS A 32 -3.53 1.70 -21.26
N LYS A 33 -3.30 1.49 -22.57
CA LYS A 33 -3.71 0.25 -23.26
C LYS A 33 -3.00 -0.98 -22.70
N ILE A 34 -1.69 -0.88 -22.40
CA ILE A 34 -0.92 -1.96 -21.77
C ILE A 34 -1.50 -2.27 -20.39
N LEU A 35 -1.73 -1.25 -19.56
CA LEU A 35 -2.31 -1.39 -18.24
C LEU A 35 -3.65 -2.13 -18.31
N GLU A 36 -4.60 -1.63 -19.11
CA GLU A 36 -5.97 -2.17 -19.17
C GLU A 36 -6.08 -3.55 -19.81
N LYS A 37 -5.24 -3.84 -20.82
CA LYS A 37 -5.36 -5.08 -21.62
C LYS A 37 -4.46 -6.21 -21.16
N ARG A 38 -3.44 -5.92 -20.34
CA ARG A 38 -2.46 -6.93 -19.92
C ARG A 38 -2.25 -6.93 -18.41
N ILE A 39 -1.94 -5.78 -17.81
CA ILE A 39 -1.50 -5.72 -16.40
C ILE A 39 -2.68 -5.93 -15.46
N LEU A 40 -3.75 -5.15 -15.58
CA LEU A 40 -4.93 -5.30 -14.69
C LEU A 40 -5.57 -6.69 -14.78
N PRO A 41 -5.79 -7.29 -15.97
CA PRO A 41 -6.27 -8.67 -16.03
C PRO A 41 -5.32 -9.69 -15.39
N GLY A 42 -4.02 -9.47 -15.47
CA GLY A 42 -3.03 -10.29 -14.77
C GLY A 42 -3.05 -10.11 -13.26
N MET A 43 -3.25 -8.88 -12.77
CA MET A 43 -3.41 -8.59 -11.33
C MET A 43 -4.62 -9.31 -10.73
N GLU A 44 -5.74 -9.42 -11.44
CA GLU A 44 -6.93 -10.12 -10.95
C GLU A 44 -6.70 -11.61 -10.65
N GLN A 45 -5.63 -12.22 -11.18
CA GLN A 45 -5.24 -13.59 -10.83
C GLN A 45 -4.77 -13.72 -9.37
N TYR A 46 -4.37 -12.63 -8.74
CA TYR A 46 -3.94 -12.58 -7.33
C TYR A 46 -5.08 -12.17 -6.38
N TRP A 47 -6.24 -11.80 -6.93
CA TRP A 47 -7.38 -11.32 -6.12
C TRP A 47 -8.00 -12.46 -5.32
N ASP A 48 -7.88 -12.39 -3.99
CA ASP A 48 -8.46 -13.35 -3.06
C ASP A 48 -9.71 -12.78 -2.40
N ASN A 49 -10.86 -13.31 -2.78
CA ASN A 49 -12.17 -13.04 -2.20
C ASN A 49 -12.68 -14.19 -1.34
N SER A 50 -11.89 -15.24 -1.15
CA SER A 50 -12.24 -16.36 -0.27
C SER A 50 -12.07 -16.01 1.21
N ARG A 51 -11.29 -14.98 1.51
CA ARG A 51 -11.06 -14.42 2.84
C ARG A 51 -11.45 -12.93 2.85
N LEU A 52 -12.16 -12.50 3.91
CA LEU A 52 -12.61 -11.12 4.04
C LEU A 52 -11.75 -10.33 5.06
N PRO A 53 -11.49 -9.02 4.81
CA PRO A 53 -11.78 -8.29 3.59
C PRO A 53 -11.00 -8.83 2.39
N ALA A 54 -11.61 -8.76 1.17
CA ALA A 54 -10.93 -9.22 -0.04
C ALA A 54 -9.73 -8.34 -0.40
N CYS A 55 -8.66 -8.96 -0.89
CA CYS A 55 -7.44 -8.25 -1.31
C CYS A 55 -6.59 -9.09 -2.27
N TYR A 56 -5.47 -8.56 -2.70
CA TYR A 56 -4.49 -9.33 -3.44
C TYR A 56 -3.59 -10.13 -2.50
N GLN A 57 -3.45 -11.44 -2.76
CA GLN A 57 -2.47 -12.30 -2.08
C GLN A 57 -1.14 -12.35 -2.85
N SER A 58 -0.06 -12.79 -2.21
CA SER A 58 1.30 -12.72 -2.74
C SER A 58 1.57 -13.58 -3.97
N TYR A 59 0.70 -14.55 -4.29
CA TYR A 59 0.84 -15.45 -5.44
C TYR A 59 -0.53 -15.75 -6.07
N PRO A 60 -0.62 -16.12 -7.38
CA PRO A 60 -1.93 -16.29 -8.02
C PRO A 60 -2.82 -17.33 -7.36
N THR A 61 -4.11 -17.02 -7.20
CA THR A 61 -5.10 -17.82 -6.47
C THR A 61 -5.29 -19.23 -7.01
N LYS A 62 -5.04 -19.45 -8.29
CA LYS A 62 -5.07 -20.79 -8.90
C LYS A 62 -4.07 -21.79 -8.30
N TYR A 63 -3.06 -21.29 -7.56
CA TYR A 63 -2.08 -22.13 -6.87
C TYR A 63 -2.38 -22.30 -5.36
N GLY A 64 -3.58 -21.92 -4.92
CA GLY A 64 -4.02 -22.02 -3.54
C GLY A 64 -3.94 -20.71 -2.76
N GLN A 65 -4.11 -20.80 -1.44
CA GLN A 65 -4.01 -19.65 -0.55
C GLN A 65 -2.55 -19.35 -0.23
N HIS A 66 -2.21 -18.06 -0.33
CA HIS A 66 -0.88 -17.54 -0.04
C HIS A 66 -0.94 -16.38 0.97
N GLY A 67 0.23 -15.91 1.41
CA GLY A 67 0.36 -14.78 2.31
C GLY A 67 -0.30 -13.50 1.75
N ARG A 68 -0.91 -12.71 2.64
CA ARG A 68 -1.54 -11.44 2.33
C ARG A 68 -0.79 -10.35 3.09
N TYR A 69 -0.13 -9.47 2.32
CA TYR A 69 0.73 -8.43 2.88
C TYR A 69 0.06 -7.07 2.73
N TYR A 70 0.05 -6.31 3.81
CA TYR A 70 -0.62 -5.01 3.82
C TYR A 70 0.10 -4.00 2.93
N ASP A 71 1.43 -3.97 2.94
CA ASP A 71 2.25 -3.08 2.11
C ASP A 71 2.09 -3.37 0.62
N ASP A 72 2.10 -4.63 0.17
CA ASP A 72 1.85 -4.99 -1.23
C ASP A 72 0.53 -4.37 -1.75
N ASN A 73 -0.52 -4.47 -0.94
CA ASN A 73 -1.84 -3.94 -1.28
C ASN A 73 -1.91 -2.41 -1.21
N ILE A 74 -1.09 -1.76 -0.37
CA ILE A 74 -1.02 -0.29 -0.31
C ILE A 74 -0.48 0.28 -1.61
N TRP A 75 0.62 -0.27 -2.15
CA TRP A 75 1.20 0.19 -3.41
C TRP A 75 0.22 0.11 -4.56
N ILE A 76 -0.52 -1.00 -4.64
CA ILE A 76 -1.56 -1.20 -5.66
C ILE A 76 -2.71 -0.20 -5.47
N ALA A 77 -3.13 0.07 -4.23
CA ALA A 77 -4.18 1.05 -3.94
C ALA A 77 -3.77 2.48 -4.32
N LEU A 78 -2.50 2.84 -4.08
CA LEU A 78 -1.93 4.13 -4.51
C LEU A 78 -1.97 4.28 -6.04
N ASP A 79 -1.60 3.24 -6.77
CA ASP A 79 -1.66 3.22 -8.24
C ASP A 79 -3.11 3.33 -8.75
N TYR A 80 -4.07 2.69 -8.10
CA TYR A 80 -5.49 2.85 -8.44
C TYR A 80 -6.00 4.28 -8.18
N CYS A 81 -5.55 4.96 -7.12
CA CYS A 81 -5.86 6.36 -6.89
C CYS A 81 -5.31 7.24 -8.02
N ASP A 82 -4.04 7.05 -8.39
CA ASP A 82 -3.41 7.82 -9.46
C ASP A 82 -4.06 7.52 -10.82
N TYR A 83 -4.39 6.27 -11.07
CA TYR A 83 -5.08 5.88 -12.29
C TYR A 83 -6.51 6.46 -12.37
N TYR A 84 -7.22 6.53 -11.24
CA TYR A 84 -8.52 7.21 -11.17
C TYR A 84 -8.39 8.71 -11.50
N GLN A 85 -7.39 9.40 -10.94
CA GLN A 85 -7.15 10.82 -11.25
C GLN A 85 -6.93 11.07 -12.74
N LEU A 86 -6.29 10.13 -13.45
CA LEU A 86 -5.99 10.23 -14.89
C LEU A 86 -7.17 9.86 -15.80
N THR A 87 -8.08 9.03 -15.31
CA THR A 87 -9.09 8.39 -16.19
C THR A 87 -10.52 8.61 -15.76
N HIS A 88 -10.74 8.99 -14.51
CA HIS A 88 -12.05 9.10 -13.85
C HIS A 88 -12.89 7.82 -13.93
N LYS A 89 -12.25 6.63 -14.01
CA LYS A 89 -12.94 5.34 -14.03
C LYS A 89 -13.38 4.97 -12.61
N PRO A 90 -14.70 4.92 -12.30
CA PRO A 90 -15.19 4.68 -10.94
C PRO A 90 -14.66 3.37 -10.33
N ALA A 91 -14.57 2.30 -11.11
CA ALA A 91 -14.05 1.02 -10.65
C ALA A 91 -12.63 1.10 -10.07
N SER A 92 -11.80 2.06 -10.51
CA SER A 92 -10.47 2.25 -9.94
C SER A 92 -10.53 2.84 -8.53
N LEU A 93 -11.41 3.80 -8.29
CA LEU A 93 -11.62 4.36 -6.96
C LEU A 93 -12.26 3.33 -6.02
N GLU A 94 -13.24 2.57 -6.50
CA GLU A 94 -13.88 1.49 -5.73
C GLU A 94 -12.84 0.43 -5.31
N LYS A 95 -11.93 0.04 -6.21
CA LYS A 95 -10.85 -0.91 -5.89
C LYS A 95 -9.88 -0.31 -4.85
N ALA A 96 -9.50 0.96 -4.97
CA ALA A 96 -8.64 1.63 -3.98
C ALA A 96 -9.31 1.69 -2.59
N VAL A 97 -10.62 1.96 -2.52
CA VAL A 97 -11.40 1.97 -1.28
C VAL A 97 -11.50 0.56 -0.67
N ALA A 98 -11.75 -0.46 -1.49
CA ALA A 98 -11.79 -1.86 -1.02
C ALA A 98 -10.43 -2.29 -0.44
N LEU A 99 -9.33 -1.94 -1.11
CA LEU A 99 -7.99 -2.21 -0.60
C LEU A 99 -7.69 -1.42 0.68
N TYR A 100 -8.15 -0.16 0.79
CA TYR A 100 -8.02 0.60 2.03
C TYR A 100 -8.70 -0.11 3.21
N GLN A 101 -9.89 -0.68 3.01
CA GLN A 101 -10.58 -1.45 4.05
C GLN A 101 -9.77 -2.66 4.49
N TYR A 102 -9.18 -3.39 3.54
CA TYR A 102 -8.27 -4.50 3.85
C TYR A 102 -7.03 -4.01 4.64
N ILE A 103 -6.37 -2.97 4.17
CA ILE A 103 -5.14 -2.43 4.78
C ILE A 103 -5.40 -2.05 6.24
N TYR A 104 -6.49 -1.33 6.50
CA TYR A 104 -6.82 -0.90 7.86
C TYR A 104 -7.44 -2.00 8.74
N SER A 105 -7.80 -3.17 8.18
CA SER A 105 -8.06 -4.36 8.99
C SER A 105 -6.81 -4.88 9.70
N GLY A 106 -5.62 -4.48 9.25
CA GLY A 106 -4.34 -4.73 9.91
C GLY A 106 -3.96 -3.75 11.01
N TRP A 107 -4.78 -2.74 11.27
CA TRP A 107 -4.59 -1.84 12.41
C TRP A 107 -4.87 -2.56 13.72
N SER A 108 -4.04 -2.31 14.72
CA SER A 108 -4.31 -2.77 16.08
C SER A 108 -3.79 -1.75 17.09
N ASP A 109 -4.45 -1.68 18.27
CA ASP A 109 -4.07 -0.74 19.34
C ASP A 109 -2.87 -1.22 20.17
N GLU A 110 -2.40 -2.43 19.93
CA GLU A 110 -1.15 -2.92 20.49
C GLU A 110 -0.01 -1.95 20.18
N ILE A 111 0.82 -1.65 21.16
CA ILE A 111 1.85 -0.59 21.12
C ILE A 111 1.32 0.77 20.64
N GLY A 112 0.03 1.07 20.96
CA GLY A 112 -0.59 2.38 20.74
C GLY A 112 -0.99 2.68 19.30
N GLY A 113 -1.26 1.68 18.47
CA GLY A 113 -1.71 1.85 17.09
C GLY A 113 -0.80 1.20 16.04
N GLY A 114 -1.04 1.52 14.76
CA GLY A 114 -0.24 1.07 13.62
C GLY A 114 -0.71 -0.21 12.96
N ILE A 115 -0.33 -0.36 11.70
CA ILE A 115 -0.68 -1.47 10.81
C ILE A 115 0.42 -2.52 10.83
N PHE A 116 0.05 -3.79 10.94
CA PHE A 116 0.98 -4.91 10.78
C PHE A 116 1.53 -5.00 9.36
N TRP A 117 2.56 -5.80 9.15
CA TRP A 117 3.12 -6.06 7.83
C TRP A 117 2.37 -7.17 7.08
N CYS A 118 2.11 -8.28 7.76
CA CYS A 118 1.49 -9.47 7.18
C CYS A 118 0.26 -9.87 8.00
N GLU A 119 -0.83 -10.24 7.32
CA GLU A 119 -2.07 -10.65 7.96
C GLU A 119 -1.91 -11.93 8.77
N GLN A 120 -1.08 -12.88 8.29
CA GLN A 120 -0.85 -14.17 8.93
C GLN A 120 0.26 -14.13 9.98
N GLN A 121 1.03 -13.03 10.05
CA GLN A 121 2.18 -12.86 10.95
C GLN A 121 2.10 -11.50 11.65
N LYS A 122 1.25 -11.42 12.68
CA LYS A 122 1.01 -10.18 13.45
C LYS A 122 2.05 -9.99 14.56
N GLU A 123 3.32 -9.95 14.19
CA GLU A 123 4.45 -9.87 15.14
C GLU A 123 5.09 -8.49 15.22
N ALA A 124 5.05 -7.74 14.11
CA ALA A 124 5.69 -6.42 14.00
C ALA A 124 4.90 -5.48 13.09
N LYS A 125 5.04 -4.19 13.37
CA LYS A 125 4.47 -3.10 12.57
C LYS A 125 5.60 -2.40 11.84
N HIS A 126 5.50 -2.39 10.51
CA HIS A 126 6.56 -1.92 9.63
C HIS A 126 6.30 -0.52 9.10
N THR A 127 7.35 0.25 8.87
CA THR A 127 7.24 1.57 8.23
C THR A 127 6.67 1.45 6.82
N CYS A 128 7.03 0.40 6.08
CA CYS A 128 6.50 0.14 4.73
C CYS A 128 4.99 -0.12 4.67
N SER A 129 4.36 -0.51 5.79
CA SER A 129 2.90 -0.62 5.87
C SER A 129 2.25 0.67 6.36
N ASN A 130 2.92 1.45 7.20
CA ASN A 130 2.33 2.61 7.87
C ASN A 130 2.55 3.93 7.09
N ALA A 131 3.75 4.19 6.61
CA ALA A 131 4.06 5.41 5.87
C ALA A 131 3.24 5.54 4.56
N PRO A 132 3.22 4.56 3.65
CA PRO A 132 2.42 4.68 2.43
C PRO A 132 0.91 4.57 2.66
N SER A 133 0.43 3.94 3.75
CA SER A 133 -1.00 3.97 4.10
C SER A 133 -1.46 5.38 4.51
N THR A 134 -0.58 6.18 5.12
CA THR A 134 -0.83 7.60 5.35
C THR A 134 -1.03 8.35 4.03
N VAL A 135 -0.14 8.12 3.05
CA VAL A 135 -0.28 8.71 1.70
C VAL A 135 -1.59 8.31 1.06
N LEU A 136 -1.95 7.03 1.15
CA LEU A 136 -3.21 6.50 0.60
C LEU A 136 -4.43 7.18 1.24
N GLY A 137 -4.45 7.32 2.56
CA GLY A 137 -5.55 8.00 3.26
C GLY A 137 -5.72 9.45 2.79
N VAL A 138 -4.63 10.22 2.65
CA VAL A 138 -4.71 11.59 2.14
C VAL A 138 -5.17 11.63 0.68
N LYS A 139 -4.70 10.72 -0.18
CA LYS A 139 -5.18 10.62 -1.57
C LYS A 139 -6.67 10.32 -1.62
N LEU A 140 -7.16 9.35 -0.84
CA LEU A 140 -8.59 9.02 -0.78
C LEU A 140 -9.43 10.20 -0.27
N TYR A 141 -8.99 10.91 0.77
CA TYR A 141 -9.64 12.15 1.21
C TYR A 141 -9.76 13.17 0.08
N ARG A 142 -8.69 13.42 -0.67
CA ARG A 142 -8.71 14.35 -1.80
C ARG A 142 -9.69 13.96 -2.90
N LEU A 143 -9.83 12.65 -3.15
CA LEU A 143 -10.70 12.11 -4.18
C LEU A 143 -12.17 12.04 -3.75
N THR A 144 -12.44 11.69 -2.48
CA THR A 144 -13.80 11.43 -1.98
C THR A 144 -14.38 12.56 -1.14
N LYS A 145 -13.53 13.43 -0.57
CA LYS A 145 -13.85 14.46 0.43
C LYS A 145 -14.37 13.91 1.76
N ASP A 146 -14.25 12.62 1.99
CA ASP A 146 -14.63 11.99 3.25
C ASP A 146 -13.51 12.15 4.29
N ALA A 147 -13.78 12.94 5.33
CA ALA A 147 -12.82 13.35 6.36
C ALA A 147 -12.20 12.17 7.11
N LYS A 148 -12.92 11.04 7.23
CA LYS A 148 -12.39 9.84 7.93
C LYS A 148 -11.03 9.37 7.40
N TYR A 149 -10.79 9.50 6.09
CA TYR A 149 -9.51 9.11 5.49
C TYR A 149 -8.36 10.02 5.94
N LEU A 150 -8.60 11.32 6.04
CA LEU A 150 -7.60 12.29 6.49
C LEU A 150 -7.29 12.13 7.98
N GLU A 151 -8.33 11.96 8.81
CA GLU A 151 -8.19 11.75 10.25
C GLU A 151 -7.35 10.49 10.53
N LYS A 152 -7.69 9.38 9.89
CA LYS A 152 -6.94 8.13 10.05
C LYS A 152 -5.51 8.22 9.50
N ALA A 153 -5.30 8.97 8.39
CA ALA A 153 -3.96 9.24 7.87
C ALA A 153 -3.11 10.03 8.87
N LYS A 154 -3.66 11.07 9.51
CA LYS A 154 -2.96 11.85 10.54
C LYS A 154 -2.59 10.99 11.75
N GLU A 155 -3.50 10.14 12.19
CA GLU A 155 -3.25 9.19 13.30
C GLU A 155 -2.11 8.23 12.94
N THR A 156 -2.15 7.63 11.74
CA THR A 156 -1.12 6.71 11.26
C THR A 156 0.24 7.40 11.12
N TYR A 157 0.26 8.64 10.60
CA TYR A 157 1.47 9.48 10.51
C TYR A 157 2.08 9.73 11.89
N ALA A 158 1.25 10.16 12.84
CA ALA A 158 1.69 10.48 14.20
C ALA A 158 2.27 9.23 14.89
N TRP A 159 1.59 8.08 14.76
CA TRP A 159 2.07 6.82 15.28
C TRP A 159 3.43 6.43 14.69
N THR A 160 3.56 6.47 13.35
CA THR A 160 4.79 6.11 12.64
C THR A 160 5.95 7.01 13.06
N LYS A 161 5.72 8.32 13.12
CA LYS A 161 6.73 9.29 13.57
C LYS A 161 7.17 9.03 15.01
N LYS A 162 6.22 8.77 15.90
CA LYS A 162 6.50 8.52 17.34
C LYS A 162 7.36 7.28 17.57
N HIS A 163 7.08 6.20 16.83
CA HIS A 163 7.65 4.88 17.12
C HIS A 163 8.83 4.49 16.22
N LEU A 164 8.92 5.06 15.01
CA LEU A 164 9.85 4.61 13.98
C LEU A 164 10.77 5.72 13.42
N CYS A 165 10.63 6.98 13.87
CA CYS A 165 11.56 8.04 13.50
C CYS A 165 12.80 8.00 14.39
N ASP A 166 13.99 7.93 13.79
CA ASP A 166 15.26 8.06 14.50
C ASP A 166 15.45 9.51 14.96
N PRO A 167 15.61 9.79 16.25
CA PRO A 167 15.78 11.15 16.74
C PRO A 167 17.12 11.78 16.37
N THR A 168 18.09 10.99 15.88
CA THR A 168 19.44 11.48 15.59
C THR A 168 19.58 12.05 14.17
N ASP A 169 18.89 11.47 13.19
CA ASP A 169 18.98 11.89 11.77
C ASP A 169 17.61 12.08 11.08
N HIS A 170 16.51 11.82 11.84
CA HIS A 170 15.13 11.96 11.38
C HIS A 170 14.72 11.02 10.22
N LEU A 171 15.53 10.00 9.93
CA LEU A 171 15.16 8.92 9.02
C LEU A 171 14.31 7.87 9.74
N TYR A 172 13.63 7.01 8.98
CA TYR A 172 12.71 6.05 9.57
C TYR A 172 13.31 4.64 9.59
N TRP A 173 13.28 4.03 10.78
CA TRP A 173 13.61 2.63 11.04
C TRP A 173 12.61 1.69 10.34
N ASP A 174 13.01 0.43 10.14
CA ASP A 174 12.21 -0.55 9.42
C ASP A 174 10.93 -0.93 10.16
N ASN A 175 11.04 -1.44 11.39
CA ASN A 175 9.88 -1.94 12.13
C ASN A 175 10.06 -1.88 13.64
N ILE A 176 8.93 -2.10 14.34
CA ILE A 176 8.87 -2.31 15.77
C ILE A 176 8.01 -3.54 16.07
N ASN A 177 8.51 -4.48 16.88
CA ASN A 177 7.73 -5.64 17.31
C ASN A 177 6.80 -5.30 18.50
N LEU A 178 5.89 -6.22 18.83
CA LEU A 178 4.91 -6.02 19.90
C LEU A 178 5.53 -5.92 21.32
N LYS A 179 6.81 -6.28 21.48
CA LYS A 179 7.57 -6.10 22.72
C LYS A 179 8.29 -4.74 22.78
N GLY A 180 8.09 -3.87 21.79
CA GLY A 180 8.72 -2.54 21.70
C GLY A 180 10.16 -2.56 21.20
N LYS A 181 10.68 -3.70 20.73
CA LYS A 181 12.02 -3.77 20.14
C LYS A 181 11.99 -3.27 18.68
N VAL A 182 12.79 -2.24 18.41
CA VAL A 182 12.90 -1.61 17.09
C VAL A 182 14.01 -2.26 16.28
N SER A 183 13.70 -2.60 15.02
CA SER A 183 14.69 -2.95 13.99
C SER A 183 15.15 -1.67 13.31
N LYS A 184 16.44 -1.34 13.47
CA LYS A 184 16.98 -0.02 13.14
C LYS A 184 17.52 0.12 11.71
N GLU A 185 17.29 -0.86 10.86
CA GLU A 185 17.57 -0.75 9.42
C GLU A 185 16.78 0.43 8.83
N LYS A 186 17.37 1.12 7.87
CA LYS A 186 16.77 2.29 7.22
C LYS A 186 16.73 2.07 5.71
N TYR A 187 15.53 2.08 5.17
CA TYR A 187 15.30 1.98 3.73
C TYR A 187 14.83 3.34 3.20
N ALA A 188 15.44 3.82 2.12
CA ALA A 188 15.17 5.14 1.55
C ALA A 188 13.68 5.37 1.26
N TYR A 189 12.96 4.36 0.77
CA TYR A 189 11.54 4.45 0.46
C TYR A 189 10.67 4.72 1.71
N ASN A 190 11.04 4.22 2.88
CA ASN A 190 10.32 4.47 4.13
C ASN A 190 10.31 5.96 4.48
N SER A 191 11.49 6.58 4.48
CA SER A 191 11.62 8.03 4.74
C SER A 191 10.99 8.85 3.62
N GLY A 192 11.14 8.44 2.36
CA GLY A 192 10.52 9.07 1.20
C GLY A 192 8.98 9.10 1.30
N GLN A 193 8.36 8.01 1.75
CA GLN A 193 6.91 7.95 1.96
C GLN A 193 6.44 8.85 3.10
N MET A 194 7.19 8.97 4.18
CA MET A 194 6.87 9.88 5.28
C MET A 194 6.99 11.35 4.87
N ILE A 195 7.98 11.70 4.03
CA ILE A 195 8.11 13.04 3.44
C ILE A 195 6.91 13.33 2.53
N GLN A 196 6.54 12.38 1.67
CA GLN A 196 5.37 12.51 0.80
C GLN A 196 4.08 12.67 1.60
N ALA A 197 3.89 11.87 2.66
CA ALA A 197 2.75 11.96 3.54
C ALA A 197 2.64 13.34 4.20
N LEU A 198 3.74 13.86 4.75
CA LEU A 198 3.79 15.17 5.38
C LEU A 198 3.46 16.28 4.38
N SER A 199 4.06 16.25 3.19
CA SER A 199 3.76 17.20 2.11
C SER A 199 2.28 17.20 1.75
N LEU A 200 1.67 16.02 1.63
CA LEU A 200 0.26 15.90 1.25
C LEU A 200 -0.71 16.35 2.36
N ILE A 201 -0.35 16.15 3.64
CA ILE A 201 -1.17 16.60 4.79
C ILE A 201 -1.19 18.12 4.88
N HIS A 202 -0.08 18.79 4.55
CA HIS A 202 0.05 20.25 4.67
C HIS A 202 -0.46 21.05 3.45
N ILE A 203 -0.65 20.42 2.30
CA ILE A 203 -1.24 21.03 1.10
C ILE A 203 -2.76 20.89 1.15
#